data_cdba811339e256d6a247c57404e44cf2
#
_entry.id   cdba811339e256d6a247c57404e44cf2
#
_cell.length_a   1.000
_cell.length_b   1.000
_cell.length_c   1.000
_cell.angle_alpha   90.00
_cell.angle_beta   90.00
_cell.angle_gamma   90.00
#
_symmetry.space_group_name_H-M   'P 1'
#
loop_
_entity.id
_entity.type
_entity.pdbx_description
1 polymer ?
#
loop_
_entity_poly.entity_id
_entity_poly.type
_entity_poly.pdbx_seq_one_letter_code
_entity_poly.pdbx_strand_id
1 'polypeptide(L)'
;MMAQQTVKFNNGNTYPILGLGTWKSKPNEVTQAVKDAIDVGYRHIDCAYVYQNETEVGAAITTKIKEGVIKRENIFVTSKLWNTYHRPERVEPALRKTLSDLGLQYLDLYLMHSPMAFKDSDKIFPTDSDGNILIEDTDYLDTWHAMESLVEKGLVKNIGVSNFNSQQIERVLSNCKIKPVTNQVECHPYLNQKKLSDFCKTKGVTITAYSSFGAPDRPNADQNEPRILEDPKIKEIAAKYKKSPAQIVLRHQVQWGHLVIPKSVTKSRIQENLDIFDFEINAEDMNALNDLNCNRRYISRVGLQHHKYYPLHIEF
;
A
#
# COMPACT_ATOMS: atom_id res chain seq x y z
N MET A 1 5.90 -9.49 23.87
CA MET A 1 5.30 -8.92 22.66
C MET A 1 4.65 -10.05 21.88
N MET A 2 3.37 -9.95 21.50
CA MET A 2 2.76 -10.93 20.60
C MET A 2 3.46 -10.84 19.26
N ALA A 3 3.79 -12.00 18.65
CA ALA A 3 4.35 -12.02 17.30
C ALA A 3 3.32 -11.44 16.33
N GLN A 4 3.74 -10.51 15.46
CA GLN A 4 2.85 -9.94 14.45
C GLN A 4 2.33 -11.05 13.53
N GLN A 5 1.01 -11.10 13.30
CA GLN A 5 0.42 -12.08 12.40
C GLN A 5 0.93 -11.88 10.98
N THR A 6 1.14 -13.00 10.27
CA THR A 6 1.66 -13.00 8.90
C THR A 6 0.72 -13.73 7.96
N VAL A 7 0.75 -13.34 6.69
CA VAL A 7 0.10 -14.04 5.58
C VAL A 7 1.17 -14.66 4.68
N LYS A 8 0.86 -15.78 4.05
CA LYS A 8 1.74 -16.43 3.11
C LYS A 8 1.40 -15.99 1.68
N PHE A 9 2.40 -15.54 0.95
CA PHE A 9 2.29 -15.21 -0.48
C PHE A 9 2.26 -16.46 -1.37
N ASN A 10 1.90 -16.28 -2.63
CA ASN A 10 1.88 -17.34 -3.65
C ASN A 10 3.25 -17.97 -3.92
N ASN A 11 4.34 -17.29 -3.59
CA ASN A 11 5.72 -17.79 -3.70
C ASN A 11 6.24 -18.43 -2.39
N GLY A 12 5.41 -18.55 -1.37
CA GLY A 12 5.76 -19.16 -0.08
C GLY A 12 6.38 -18.22 0.96
N ASN A 13 6.77 -17.00 0.59
CA ASN A 13 7.28 -16.02 1.53
C ASN A 13 6.16 -15.51 2.46
N THR A 14 6.55 -15.09 3.67
CA THR A 14 5.61 -14.55 4.66
C THR A 14 5.67 -13.04 4.71
N TYR A 15 4.55 -12.43 5.05
CA TYR A 15 4.33 -10.99 5.03
C TYR A 15 3.53 -10.56 6.27
N PRO A 16 3.97 -9.55 7.03
CA PRO A 16 3.18 -9.04 8.15
C PRO A 16 1.85 -8.44 7.67
N ILE A 17 0.74 -8.90 8.25
CA ILE A 17 -0.61 -8.52 7.79
C ILE A 17 -0.94 -7.05 8.03
N LEU A 18 -0.22 -6.40 8.95
CA LEU A 18 -0.37 -4.99 9.28
C LEU A 18 0.97 -4.27 9.15
N GLY A 19 1.00 -3.13 8.46
CA GLY A 19 2.16 -2.27 8.29
C GLY A 19 1.86 -0.82 8.62
N LEU A 20 2.91 0.00 8.78
CA LEU A 20 2.80 1.45 8.89
C LEU A 20 2.92 2.08 7.49
N GLY A 21 1.88 2.79 7.04
CA GLY A 21 1.95 3.65 5.88
C GLY A 21 2.68 4.96 6.19
N THR A 22 3.45 5.47 5.21
CA THR A 22 4.27 6.69 5.38
C THR A 22 3.85 7.84 4.48
N TRP A 23 2.81 7.66 3.65
CA TRP A 23 2.34 8.72 2.75
C TRP A 23 1.94 9.99 3.51
N LYS A 24 2.42 11.16 3.04
CA LYS A 24 2.13 12.49 3.61
C LYS A 24 2.64 12.72 5.04
N SER A 25 3.46 11.85 5.57
CA SER A 25 4.17 12.13 6.82
C SER A 25 5.31 13.10 6.52
N LYS A 26 5.34 14.22 7.24
CA LYS A 26 6.34 15.28 7.04
C LYS A 26 7.74 14.83 7.50
N PRO A 27 8.81 15.47 7.00
CA PRO A 27 10.14 15.31 7.56
C PRO A 27 10.13 15.46 9.10
N ASN A 28 10.96 14.68 9.79
CA ASN A 28 11.01 14.52 11.25
C ASN A 28 9.81 13.78 11.86
N GLU A 29 8.56 14.07 11.45
CA GLU A 29 7.39 13.31 11.92
C GLU A 29 7.46 11.84 11.49
N VAL A 30 7.83 11.57 10.23
CA VAL A 30 7.92 10.19 9.73
C VAL A 30 9.03 9.42 10.42
N THR A 31 10.17 10.03 10.70
CA THR A 31 11.28 9.40 11.43
C THR A 31 10.81 8.93 12.81
N GLN A 32 10.12 9.79 13.56
CA GLN A 32 9.62 9.43 14.88
C GLN A 32 8.50 8.39 14.80
N ALA A 33 7.57 8.54 13.86
CA ALA A 33 6.48 7.58 13.67
C ALA A 33 6.98 6.15 13.36
N VAL A 34 8.01 6.03 12.52
CA VAL A 34 8.63 4.73 12.20
C VAL A 34 9.34 4.14 13.41
N LYS A 35 10.08 4.95 14.21
CA LYS A 35 10.69 4.49 15.45
C LYS A 35 9.64 4.00 16.44
N ASP A 36 8.60 4.79 16.68
CA ASP A 36 7.50 4.43 17.58
C ASP A 36 6.79 3.14 17.11
N ALA A 37 6.55 2.99 15.81
CA ALA A 37 5.94 1.78 15.25
C ALA A 37 6.81 0.54 15.51
N ILE A 38 8.11 0.62 15.25
CA ILE A 38 9.04 -0.49 15.50
C ILE A 38 9.08 -0.83 17.01
N ASP A 39 9.10 0.16 17.87
CA ASP A 39 9.14 -0.01 19.34
C ASP A 39 7.88 -0.69 19.87
N VAL A 40 6.71 -0.38 19.32
CA VAL A 40 5.45 -1.03 19.74
C VAL A 40 5.22 -2.39 19.09
N GLY A 41 6.04 -2.79 18.10
CA GLY A 41 5.99 -4.14 17.53
C GLY A 41 5.67 -4.24 16.03
N TYR A 42 5.50 -3.13 15.31
CA TYR A 42 5.39 -3.20 13.84
C TYR A 42 6.65 -3.82 13.22
N ARG A 43 6.43 -4.65 12.21
CA ARG A 43 7.50 -5.29 11.44
C ARG A 43 7.31 -5.10 9.93
N HIS A 44 6.46 -4.15 9.50
CA HIS A 44 6.27 -3.76 8.11
C HIS A 44 6.14 -2.24 8.00
N ILE A 45 6.94 -1.64 7.11
CA ILE A 45 6.88 -0.22 6.75
C ILE A 45 6.60 -0.12 5.25
N ASP A 46 5.55 0.62 4.88
CA ASP A 46 5.16 0.88 3.49
C ASP A 46 5.59 2.28 3.06
N CYS A 47 6.50 2.33 2.10
CA CYS A 47 7.09 3.53 1.52
C CYS A 47 6.70 3.68 0.04
N ALA A 48 7.10 4.77 -0.58
CA ALA A 48 7.17 4.94 -2.02
C ALA A 48 8.07 6.12 -2.38
N TYR A 49 8.75 6.03 -3.52
CA TYR A 49 9.57 7.11 -4.05
C TYR A 49 8.82 8.46 -4.11
N VAL A 50 7.56 8.43 -4.57
CA VAL A 50 6.72 9.65 -4.68
C VAL A 50 6.39 10.32 -3.34
N TYR A 51 6.56 9.64 -2.21
CA TYR A 51 6.30 10.21 -0.89
C TYR A 51 7.41 11.16 -0.44
N GLN A 52 8.59 11.10 -1.08
CA GLN A 52 9.75 11.97 -0.86
C GLN A 52 10.23 12.01 0.58
N ASN A 53 10.10 10.88 1.30
CA ASN A 53 10.49 10.73 2.71
C ASN A 53 11.22 9.41 3.00
N GLU A 54 11.73 8.72 1.95
CA GLU A 54 12.43 7.44 2.11
C GLU A 54 13.72 7.58 2.93
N THR A 55 14.44 8.69 2.80
CA THR A 55 15.66 8.96 3.58
C THR A 55 15.39 9.00 5.09
N GLU A 56 14.32 9.64 5.51
CA GLU A 56 13.91 9.74 6.91
C GLU A 56 13.41 8.40 7.44
N VAL A 57 12.68 7.64 6.63
CA VAL A 57 12.26 6.27 6.97
C VAL A 57 13.47 5.36 7.14
N GLY A 58 14.43 5.42 6.21
CA GLY A 58 15.69 4.67 6.27
C GLY A 58 16.52 5.00 7.51
N ALA A 59 16.62 6.29 7.86
CA ALA A 59 17.31 6.75 9.06
C ALA A 59 16.66 6.16 10.34
N ALA A 60 15.33 6.10 10.40
CA ALA A 60 14.61 5.51 11.53
C ALA A 60 14.88 4.00 11.65
N ILE A 61 14.78 3.25 10.57
CA ILE A 61 15.04 1.80 10.52
C ILE A 61 16.50 1.53 10.93
N THR A 62 17.46 2.25 10.35
CA THR A 62 18.89 2.12 10.67
C THR A 62 19.16 2.40 12.14
N THR A 63 18.51 3.42 12.72
CA THR A 63 18.62 3.73 14.16
C THR A 63 18.16 2.54 14.99
N LYS A 64 16.98 1.96 14.69
CA LYS A 64 16.43 0.84 15.47
C LYS A 64 17.23 -0.45 15.31
N ILE A 65 17.90 -0.65 14.17
CA ILE A 65 18.85 -1.74 13.97
C ILE A 65 20.10 -1.51 14.83
N LYS A 66 20.68 -0.30 14.85
CA LYS A 66 21.84 0.05 15.66
C LYS A 66 21.56 -0.04 17.16
N GLU A 67 20.35 0.31 17.60
CA GLU A 67 19.88 0.16 18.98
C GLU A 67 19.65 -1.32 19.37
N GLY A 68 19.71 -2.27 18.43
CA GLY A 68 19.47 -3.70 18.69
C GLY A 68 18.00 -4.06 18.90
N VAL A 69 17.05 -3.14 18.61
CA VAL A 69 15.60 -3.39 18.74
C VAL A 69 15.10 -4.38 17.69
N ILE A 70 15.64 -4.29 16.47
CA ILE A 70 15.35 -5.20 15.36
C ILE A 70 16.63 -5.51 14.61
N LYS A 71 16.59 -6.62 13.82
CA LYS A 71 17.58 -6.89 12.75
C LYS A 71 16.94 -6.59 11.41
N ARG A 72 17.77 -6.38 10.34
CA ARG A 72 17.26 -6.10 8.98
C ARG A 72 16.31 -7.19 8.48
N GLU A 73 16.61 -8.44 8.75
CA GLU A 73 15.80 -9.60 8.37
C GLU A 73 14.46 -9.70 9.13
N ASN A 74 14.30 -8.96 10.22
CA ASN A 74 13.07 -8.95 11.02
C ASN A 74 12.13 -7.78 10.69
N ILE A 75 12.49 -6.95 9.71
CA ILE A 75 11.60 -5.87 9.24
C ILE A 75 11.35 -6.02 7.75
N PHE A 76 10.08 -5.95 7.38
CA PHE A 76 9.60 -6.00 6.00
C PHE A 76 9.45 -4.56 5.48
N VAL A 77 10.15 -4.22 4.42
CA VAL A 77 10.13 -2.88 3.83
C VAL A 77 9.59 -2.96 2.41
N THR A 78 8.51 -2.24 2.17
CA THR A 78 7.88 -2.08 0.85
C THR A 78 8.22 -0.70 0.30
N SER A 79 8.57 -0.62 -0.98
CA SER A 79 8.54 0.62 -1.75
C SER A 79 7.94 0.40 -3.14
N LYS A 80 7.87 1.48 -3.94
CA LYS A 80 7.11 1.47 -5.19
C LYS A 80 7.85 2.20 -6.30
N LEU A 81 7.87 1.58 -7.49
CA LEU A 81 8.33 2.19 -8.74
C LEU A 81 7.36 3.28 -9.16
N TRP A 82 7.85 4.52 -9.27
CA TRP A 82 7.01 5.63 -9.68
C TRP A 82 6.76 5.65 -11.19
N ASN A 83 5.69 6.29 -11.60
CA ASN A 83 5.17 6.28 -12.97
C ASN A 83 6.12 6.87 -14.02
N THR A 84 7.09 7.73 -13.64
CA THR A 84 8.11 8.28 -14.55
C THR A 84 9.27 7.32 -14.84
N TYR A 85 9.31 6.16 -14.19
CA TYR A 85 10.38 5.16 -14.33
C TYR A 85 9.91 3.85 -14.95
N HIS A 86 8.82 3.85 -15.72
CA HIS A 86 8.25 2.63 -16.30
C HIS A 86 9.07 2.05 -17.47
N ARG A 87 9.88 2.84 -18.14
CA ARG A 87 10.78 2.30 -19.18
C ARG A 87 11.69 1.23 -18.58
N PRO A 88 11.87 0.05 -19.23
CA PRO A 88 12.64 -1.07 -18.67
C PRO A 88 14.02 -0.70 -18.15
N GLU A 89 14.75 0.15 -18.89
CA GLU A 89 16.09 0.62 -18.54
C GLU A 89 16.12 1.58 -17.33
N ARG A 90 14.96 2.14 -16.94
CA ARG A 90 14.82 3.04 -15.78
C ARG A 90 14.46 2.32 -14.48
N VAL A 91 13.97 1.08 -14.56
CA VAL A 91 13.43 0.34 -13.41
C VAL A 91 14.50 0.05 -12.35
N GLU A 92 15.64 -0.51 -12.76
CA GLU A 92 16.74 -0.79 -11.83
C GLU A 92 17.39 0.47 -11.26
N PRO A 93 17.72 1.50 -12.04
CA PRO A 93 18.19 2.78 -11.50
C PRO A 93 17.25 3.38 -10.46
N ALA A 94 15.93 3.35 -10.70
CA ALA A 94 14.94 3.83 -9.73
C ALA A 94 14.95 3.04 -8.42
N LEU A 95 15.04 1.71 -8.49
CA LEU A 95 15.16 0.88 -7.30
C LEU A 95 16.46 1.17 -6.54
N ARG A 96 17.59 1.29 -7.23
CA ARG A 96 18.88 1.60 -6.60
C ARG A 96 18.85 2.95 -5.88
N LYS A 97 18.16 3.94 -6.45
CA LYS A 97 17.92 5.24 -5.78
C LYS A 97 17.11 5.04 -4.49
N THR A 98 15.98 4.31 -4.54
CA THR A 98 15.18 3.96 -3.36
C THR A 98 16.00 3.23 -2.30
N LEU A 99 16.81 2.23 -2.70
CA LEU A 99 17.68 1.50 -1.77
C LEU A 99 18.72 2.42 -1.11
N SER A 100 19.30 3.34 -1.89
CA SER A 100 20.25 4.35 -1.38
C SER A 100 19.57 5.29 -0.39
N ASP A 101 18.37 5.78 -0.69
CA ASP A 101 17.62 6.71 0.18
C ASP A 101 17.22 6.02 1.50
N LEU A 102 16.80 4.76 1.43
CA LEU A 102 16.47 3.95 2.61
C LEU A 102 17.72 3.44 3.37
N GLY A 103 18.92 3.51 2.78
CA GLY A 103 20.13 2.92 3.35
C GLY A 103 20.08 1.39 3.45
N LEU A 104 19.41 0.72 2.51
CA LEU A 104 19.18 -0.72 2.48
C LEU A 104 19.90 -1.38 1.31
N GLN A 105 20.21 -2.69 1.46
CA GLN A 105 20.81 -3.50 0.38
C GLN A 105 19.75 -4.19 -0.49
N TYR A 106 18.56 -4.41 0.04
CA TYR A 106 17.43 -5.03 -0.66
C TYR A 106 16.11 -4.53 -0.10
N LEU A 107 15.04 -4.62 -0.90
CA LEU A 107 13.66 -4.51 -0.42
C LEU A 107 13.02 -5.88 -0.21
N ASP A 108 12.07 -5.95 0.71
CA ASP A 108 11.25 -7.15 0.88
C ASP A 108 10.12 -7.21 -0.15
N LEU A 109 9.60 -6.05 -0.59
CA LEU A 109 8.58 -5.94 -1.64
C LEU A 109 8.77 -4.65 -2.46
N TYR A 110 8.74 -4.78 -3.79
CA TYR A 110 8.71 -3.63 -4.69
C TYR A 110 7.47 -3.69 -5.57
N LEU A 111 6.69 -2.62 -5.58
CA LEU A 111 5.42 -2.54 -6.31
C LEU A 111 5.55 -1.62 -7.53
N MET A 112 4.97 -1.99 -8.66
CA MET A 112 4.61 -1.02 -9.69
C MET A 112 3.48 -0.16 -9.15
N HIS A 113 3.71 1.16 -8.96
CA HIS A 113 2.78 2.04 -8.21
C HIS A 113 1.44 2.25 -8.92
N SER A 114 1.43 2.11 -10.24
CA SER A 114 0.25 2.23 -11.11
C SER A 114 0.53 1.54 -12.43
N PRO A 115 -0.47 1.11 -13.20
CA PRO A 115 -0.25 0.62 -14.58
C PRO A 115 0.06 1.74 -15.58
N MET A 116 -0.10 3.00 -15.18
CA MET A 116 0.04 4.17 -16.05
C MET A 116 1.46 4.72 -16.02
N ALA A 117 2.11 4.82 -17.19
CA ALA A 117 3.40 5.47 -17.33
C ALA A 117 3.23 6.99 -17.53
N PHE A 118 4.10 7.77 -16.87
CA PHE A 118 4.30 9.18 -17.16
C PHE A 118 5.57 9.36 -17.99
N LYS A 119 5.65 10.46 -18.74
CA LYS A 119 6.84 10.79 -19.50
C LYS A 119 8.10 10.68 -18.63
N ASP A 120 9.12 9.99 -19.12
CA ASP A 120 10.41 9.86 -18.43
C ASP A 120 10.95 11.23 -18.03
N SER A 121 11.16 11.43 -16.76
CA SER A 121 11.58 12.70 -16.18
C SER A 121 12.05 12.51 -14.74
N ASP A 122 12.96 13.37 -14.30
CA ASP A 122 13.32 13.48 -12.88
C ASP A 122 12.27 14.26 -12.06
N LYS A 123 11.30 14.91 -12.73
CA LYS A 123 10.14 15.49 -12.07
C LYS A 123 9.15 14.39 -11.72
N ILE A 124 8.65 14.41 -10.49
CA ILE A 124 7.63 13.43 -10.02
C ILE A 124 6.34 13.52 -10.85
N PHE A 125 5.91 14.73 -11.15
CA PHE A 125 4.74 15.03 -11.98
C PHE A 125 5.20 15.92 -13.16
N PRO A 126 5.65 15.32 -14.28
CA PRO A 126 5.99 16.09 -15.47
C PRO A 126 4.69 16.65 -16.08
N THR A 127 4.66 17.96 -16.33
CA THR A 127 3.49 18.66 -16.89
C THR A 127 3.84 19.44 -18.14
N ASP A 128 2.84 19.64 -19.01
CA ASP A 128 2.88 20.60 -20.11
C ASP A 128 2.70 22.05 -19.59
N SER A 129 2.61 23.01 -20.53
CA SER A 129 2.38 24.43 -20.22
C SER A 129 1.02 24.70 -19.56
N ASP A 130 0.04 23.84 -19.76
CA ASP A 130 -1.33 23.96 -19.26
C ASP A 130 -1.52 23.26 -17.92
N GLY A 131 -0.45 22.61 -17.40
CA GLY A 131 -0.47 21.88 -16.12
C GLY A 131 -0.97 20.43 -16.23
N ASN A 132 -1.21 19.91 -17.43
CA ASN A 132 -1.63 18.52 -17.60
C ASN A 132 -0.43 17.58 -17.46
N ILE A 133 -0.64 16.43 -16.83
CA ILE A 133 0.40 15.40 -16.69
C ILE A 133 0.79 14.87 -18.07
N LEU A 134 2.09 14.89 -18.35
CA LEU A 134 2.65 14.28 -19.55
C LEU A 134 2.70 12.76 -19.36
N ILE A 135 1.94 12.05 -20.16
CA ILE A 135 1.84 10.57 -20.15
C ILE A 135 2.77 9.95 -21.19
N GLU A 136 3.03 8.66 -21.04
CA GLU A 136 3.81 7.83 -21.97
C GLU A 136 3.11 6.48 -22.16
N ASP A 137 3.22 5.91 -23.37
CA ASP A 137 2.57 4.63 -23.74
C ASP A 137 3.44 3.39 -23.42
N THR A 138 4.41 3.50 -22.51
CA THR A 138 5.21 2.35 -22.07
C THR A 138 4.28 1.25 -21.57
N ASP A 139 4.43 0.05 -22.11
CA ASP A 139 3.63 -1.09 -21.70
C ASP A 139 4.06 -1.55 -20.30
N TYR A 140 3.10 -1.64 -19.38
CA TYR A 140 3.39 -2.12 -18.02
C TYR A 140 3.89 -3.58 -17.99
N LEU A 141 3.71 -4.38 -19.04
CA LEU A 141 4.34 -5.70 -19.14
C LEU A 141 5.85 -5.60 -19.31
N ASP A 142 6.34 -4.67 -20.13
CA ASP A 142 7.77 -4.44 -20.30
C ASP A 142 8.39 -3.98 -18.97
N THR A 143 7.69 -3.09 -18.25
CA THR A 143 8.06 -2.69 -16.89
C THR A 143 8.08 -3.89 -15.93
N TRP A 144 7.08 -4.77 -16.02
CA TRP A 144 7.00 -5.96 -15.17
C TRP A 144 8.17 -6.91 -15.41
N HIS A 145 8.52 -7.19 -16.67
CA HIS A 145 9.66 -8.03 -17.02
C HIS A 145 10.99 -7.46 -16.49
N ALA A 146 11.14 -6.12 -16.52
CA ALA A 146 12.29 -5.48 -15.89
C ALA A 146 12.28 -5.65 -14.36
N MET A 147 11.11 -5.59 -13.70
CA MET A 147 10.99 -5.85 -12.26
C MET A 147 11.31 -7.31 -11.89
N GLU A 148 10.97 -8.29 -12.73
CA GLU A 148 11.34 -9.70 -12.52
C GLU A 148 12.87 -9.86 -12.42
N SER A 149 13.63 -9.16 -13.27
CA SER A 149 15.09 -9.18 -13.22
C SER A 149 15.68 -8.65 -11.91
N LEU A 150 14.97 -7.80 -11.18
CA LEU A 150 15.41 -7.31 -9.87
C LEU A 150 15.37 -8.40 -8.80
N VAL A 151 14.42 -9.34 -8.91
CA VAL A 151 14.34 -10.51 -8.04
C VAL A 151 15.52 -11.44 -8.32
N GLU A 152 15.81 -11.71 -9.61
CA GLU A 152 16.94 -12.55 -10.04
C GLU A 152 18.28 -11.98 -9.55
N LYS A 153 18.41 -10.65 -9.50
CA LYS A 153 19.60 -9.93 -8.98
C LYS A 153 19.65 -9.87 -7.45
N GLY A 154 18.63 -10.35 -6.74
CA GLY A 154 18.55 -10.30 -5.27
C GLY A 154 18.36 -8.88 -4.70
N LEU A 155 18.00 -7.90 -5.53
CA LEU A 155 17.72 -6.52 -5.09
C LEU A 155 16.36 -6.40 -4.42
N VAL A 156 15.41 -7.29 -4.74
CA VAL A 156 14.09 -7.40 -4.10
C VAL A 156 13.75 -8.87 -3.86
N LYS A 157 13.02 -9.15 -2.77
CA LYS A 157 12.56 -10.52 -2.47
C LYS A 157 11.23 -10.84 -3.14
N ASN A 158 10.36 -9.86 -3.27
CA ASN A 158 9.02 -10.00 -3.83
C ASN A 158 8.71 -8.81 -4.72
N ILE A 159 7.90 -9.04 -5.76
CA ILE A 159 7.35 -7.98 -6.60
C ILE A 159 5.82 -8.07 -6.65
N GLY A 160 5.17 -6.94 -6.83
CA GLY A 160 3.72 -6.84 -6.92
C GLY A 160 3.29 -5.61 -7.70
N VAL A 161 2.00 -5.39 -7.73
CA VAL A 161 1.38 -4.26 -8.43
C VAL A 161 0.56 -3.42 -7.47
N SER A 162 0.25 -2.20 -7.89
CA SER A 162 -0.64 -1.31 -7.16
C SER A 162 -1.58 -0.59 -8.13
N ASN A 163 -2.84 -0.50 -7.76
CA ASN A 163 -3.88 0.17 -8.56
C ASN A 163 -4.19 -0.50 -9.92
N PHE A 164 -4.02 -1.81 -10.00
CA PHE A 164 -4.38 -2.59 -11.17
C PHE A 164 -5.82 -3.08 -11.06
N ASN A 165 -6.54 -3.11 -12.19
CA ASN A 165 -7.82 -3.78 -12.29
C ASN A 165 -7.66 -5.27 -12.63
N SER A 166 -8.77 -6.03 -12.61
CA SER A 166 -8.74 -7.47 -12.85
C SER A 166 -8.19 -7.86 -14.23
N GLN A 167 -8.52 -7.12 -15.28
CA GLN A 167 -8.01 -7.38 -16.63
C GLN A 167 -6.50 -7.15 -16.72
N GLN A 168 -6.00 -6.12 -16.08
CA GLN A 168 -4.57 -5.83 -16.05
C GLN A 168 -3.81 -6.87 -15.24
N ILE A 169 -4.36 -7.33 -14.11
CA ILE A 169 -3.78 -8.44 -13.33
C ILE A 169 -3.76 -9.73 -14.15
N GLU A 170 -4.86 -10.09 -14.83
CA GLU A 170 -4.93 -11.28 -15.68
C GLU A 170 -3.87 -11.22 -16.78
N ARG A 171 -3.71 -10.04 -17.40
CA ARG A 171 -2.70 -9.84 -18.44
C ARG A 171 -1.28 -10.01 -17.92
N VAL A 172 -0.97 -9.51 -16.72
CA VAL A 172 0.33 -9.76 -16.08
C VAL A 172 0.51 -11.24 -15.80
N LEU A 173 -0.47 -11.90 -15.18
CA LEU A 173 -0.40 -13.33 -14.83
C LEU A 173 -0.21 -14.25 -16.04
N SER A 174 -0.78 -13.87 -17.19
CA SER A 174 -0.66 -14.63 -18.43
C SER A 174 0.68 -14.46 -19.15
N ASN A 175 1.50 -13.46 -18.76
CA ASN A 175 2.75 -13.10 -19.43
C ASN A 175 3.96 -13.04 -18.49
N CYS A 176 3.81 -13.34 -17.20
CA CYS A 176 4.89 -13.23 -16.22
C CYS A 176 5.62 -14.55 -15.99
N LYS A 177 6.89 -14.47 -15.63
CA LYS A 177 7.67 -15.57 -15.02
C LYS A 177 7.49 -15.62 -13.51
N ILE A 178 7.42 -14.44 -12.87
CA ILE A 178 7.22 -14.26 -11.43
C ILE A 178 5.86 -13.61 -11.24
N LYS A 179 4.96 -14.31 -10.55
CA LYS A 179 3.61 -13.78 -10.27
C LYS A 179 3.65 -12.62 -9.29
N PRO A 180 2.82 -11.56 -9.47
CA PRO A 180 2.66 -10.54 -8.45
C PRO A 180 2.13 -11.17 -7.15
N VAL A 181 2.75 -10.82 -6.02
CA VAL A 181 2.34 -11.36 -4.72
C VAL A 181 1.15 -10.61 -4.14
N THR A 182 0.97 -9.36 -4.51
CA THR A 182 -0.11 -8.50 -4.03
C THR A 182 -0.51 -7.45 -5.07
N ASN A 183 -1.78 -7.03 -5.00
CA ASN A 183 -2.26 -5.79 -5.61
C ASN A 183 -2.62 -4.82 -4.47
N GLN A 184 -1.87 -3.72 -4.36
CA GLN A 184 -2.14 -2.70 -3.35
C GLN A 184 -3.13 -1.67 -3.92
N VAL A 185 -4.33 -1.59 -3.31
CA VAL A 185 -5.44 -0.75 -3.80
C VAL A 185 -6.09 0.04 -2.67
N GLU A 186 -6.80 1.11 -3.02
CA GLU A 186 -7.70 1.76 -2.09
C GLU A 186 -8.80 0.78 -1.68
N CYS A 187 -8.91 0.53 -0.37
CA CYS A 187 -9.91 -0.41 0.14
C CYS A 187 -10.32 -0.03 1.57
N HIS A 188 -11.62 0.10 1.79
CA HIS A 188 -12.24 0.51 3.06
C HIS A 188 -13.76 0.23 3.00
N PRO A 189 -14.55 0.37 4.09
CA PRO A 189 -15.97 0.01 4.09
C PRO A 189 -16.80 0.67 2.96
N TYR A 190 -16.48 1.90 2.54
CA TYR A 190 -17.22 2.57 1.45
C TYR A 190 -16.72 2.19 0.03
N LEU A 191 -15.60 1.48 -0.07
CA LEU A 191 -15.05 0.89 -1.30
C LEU A 191 -14.42 -0.46 -0.93
N ASN A 192 -15.25 -1.48 -0.75
CA ASN A 192 -14.82 -2.73 -0.17
C ASN A 192 -14.04 -3.65 -1.13
N GLN A 193 -14.01 -3.32 -2.42
CA GLN A 193 -13.25 -4.06 -3.46
C GLN A 193 -13.61 -5.55 -3.54
N LYS A 194 -14.83 -5.93 -3.15
CA LYS A 194 -15.21 -7.34 -3.03
C LYS A 194 -14.93 -8.13 -4.31
N LYS A 195 -15.37 -7.62 -5.46
CA LYS A 195 -15.19 -8.31 -6.76
C LYS A 195 -13.70 -8.49 -7.10
N LEU A 196 -12.90 -7.44 -6.93
CA LEU A 196 -11.47 -7.48 -7.18
C LEU A 196 -10.76 -8.40 -6.19
N SER A 197 -11.16 -8.37 -4.92
CA SER A 197 -10.61 -9.23 -3.87
C SER A 197 -10.89 -10.71 -4.15
N ASP A 198 -12.13 -11.06 -4.48
CA ASP A 198 -12.53 -12.42 -4.83
C ASP A 198 -11.76 -12.91 -6.07
N PHE A 199 -11.63 -12.07 -7.09
CA PHE A 199 -10.81 -12.37 -8.28
C PHE A 199 -9.35 -12.61 -7.91
N CYS A 200 -8.70 -11.70 -7.19
CA CYS A 200 -7.31 -11.82 -6.78
C CYS A 200 -7.07 -13.10 -5.95
N LYS A 201 -8.00 -13.42 -5.05
CA LYS A 201 -7.93 -14.65 -4.24
C LYS A 201 -7.90 -15.91 -5.10
N THR A 202 -8.71 -15.99 -6.17
CA THR A 202 -8.70 -17.14 -7.10
C THR A 202 -7.38 -17.28 -7.85
N LYS A 203 -6.64 -16.18 -8.00
CA LYS A 203 -5.34 -16.13 -8.70
C LYS A 203 -4.14 -16.28 -7.75
N GLY A 204 -4.39 -16.34 -6.45
CA GLY A 204 -3.33 -16.37 -5.43
C GLY A 204 -2.61 -15.04 -5.26
N VAL A 205 -3.23 -13.92 -5.62
CA VAL A 205 -2.74 -12.55 -5.42
C VAL A 205 -3.44 -11.98 -4.19
N THR A 206 -2.68 -11.49 -3.21
CA THR A 206 -3.27 -10.86 -2.02
C THR A 206 -3.72 -9.44 -2.32
N ILE A 207 -4.64 -8.89 -1.51
CA ILE A 207 -4.96 -7.46 -1.51
C ILE A 207 -4.24 -6.78 -0.35
N THR A 208 -3.57 -5.67 -0.64
CA THR A 208 -3.08 -4.73 0.38
C THR A 208 -3.94 -3.47 0.34
N ALA A 209 -4.67 -3.21 1.43
CA ALA A 209 -5.60 -2.09 1.54
C ALA A 209 -4.87 -0.81 1.97
N TYR A 210 -4.79 0.18 1.09
CA TYR A 210 -4.35 1.51 1.48
C TYR A 210 -5.55 2.45 1.71
N SER A 211 -5.32 3.58 2.36
CA SER A 211 -6.35 4.56 2.74
C SER A 211 -7.54 3.94 3.48
N SER A 212 -7.29 2.99 4.37
CA SER A 212 -8.33 2.26 5.12
C SER A 212 -9.30 3.20 5.85
N PHE A 213 -8.88 4.43 6.17
CA PHE A 213 -9.70 5.47 6.82
C PHE A 213 -10.16 6.58 5.86
N GLY A 214 -10.07 6.38 4.53
CA GLY A 214 -10.49 7.37 3.53
C GLY A 214 -9.51 8.52 3.29
N ALA A 215 -8.33 8.53 3.93
CA ALA A 215 -7.30 9.57 3.81
C ALA A 215 -7.88 11.01 3.91
N PRO A 216 -8.50 11.38 5.03
CA PRO A 216 -9.19 12.68 5.17
C PRO A 216 -8.24 13.89 5.11
N ASP A 217 -6.94 13.65 5.25
CA ASP A 217 -5.86 14.64 5.18
C ASP A 217 -5.22 14.75 3.78
N ARG A 218 -5.78 14.10 2.75
CA ARG A 218 -5.26 14.15 1.37
C ARG A 218 -5.37 15.55 0.77
N PRO A 219 -4.51 15.91 -0.22
CA PRO A 219 -4.69 17.15 -0.97
C PRO A 219 -6.09 17.19 -1.62
N ASN A 220 -6.73 18.36 -1.59
CA ASN A 220 -8.05 18.59 -2.17
C ASN A 220 -9.18 17.70 -1.60
N ALA A 221 -9.07 17.25 -0.33
CA ALA A 221 -10.17 16.60 0.35
C ALA A 221 -11.36 17.55 0.50
N ASP A 222 -12.56 17.10 0.13
CA ASP A 222 -13.77 17.84 0.38
C ASP A 222 -14.10 17.80 1.88
N GLN A 223 -14.30 18.98 2.49
CA GLN A 223 -14.62 19.06 3.92
C GLN A 223 -15.99 18.46 4.27
N ASN A 224 -16.89 18.38 3.29
CA ASN A 224 -18.25 17.86 3.45
C ASN A 224 -18.37 16.37 3.07
N GLU A 225 -17.29 15.71 2.66
CA GLU A 225 -17.34 14.29 2.29
C GLU A 225 -17.56 13.42 3.54
N PRO A 226 -18.25 12.29 3.40
CA PRO A 226 -18.41 11.33 4.48
C PRO A 226 -17.08 10.84 5.03
N ARG A 227 -16.93 10.83 6.35
CA ARG A 227 -15.73 10.33 7.04
C ARG A 227 -15.98 8.96 7.60
N ILE A 228 -15.19 7.98 7.17
CA ILE A 228 -15.36 6.57 7.54
C ILE A 228 -15.38 6.37 9.06
N LEU A 229 -14.45 7.00 9.78
CA LEU A 229 -14.36 6.85 11.25
C LEU A 229 -15.48 7.57 12.01
N GLU A 230 -16.27 8.39 11.32
CA GLU A 230 -17.41 9.11 11.89
C GLU A 230 -18.75 8.43 11.56
N ASP A 231 -18.74 7.38 10.74
CA ASP A 231 -19.93 6.63 10.33
C ASP A 231 -20.69 6.07 11.55
N PRO A 232 -22.01 6.32 11.66
CA PRO A 232 -22.82 5.88 12.80
C PRO A 232 -22.80 4.35 13.00
N LYS A 233 -22.83 3.57 11.90
CA LYS A 233 -22.83 2.10 11.98
C LYS A 233 -21.46 1.59 12.45
N ILE A 234 -20.37 2.18 11.97
CA ILE A 234 -19.02 1.80 12.43
C ILE A 234 -18.87 2.14 13.93
N LYS A 235 -19.38 3.30 14.39
CA LYS A 235 -19.35 3.69 15.81
C LYS A 235 -20.20 2.77 16.68
N GLU A 236 -21.40 2.37 16.21
CA GLU A 236 -22.27 1.39 16.90
C GLU A 236 -21.53 0.05 17.11
N ILE A 237 -20.93 -0.48 16.03
CA ILE A 237 -20.17 -1.73 16.10
C ILE A 237 -18.94 -1.56 17.01
N ALA A 238 -18.23 -0.44 16.93
CA ALA A 238 -17.08 -0.15 17.78
C ALA A 238 -17.46 -0.17 19.29
N ALA A 239 -18.58 0.44 19.65
CA ALA A 239 -19.08 0.42 21.02
C ALA A 239 -19.39 -1.01 21.50
N LYS A 240 -20.00 -1.87 20.65
CA LYS A 240 -20.31 -3.26 20.94
C LYS A 240 -19.06 -4.08 21.31
N TYR A 241 -17.95 -3.86 20.59
CA TYR A 241 -16.68 -4.56 20.82
C TYR A 241 -15.76 -3.85 21.81
N LYS A 242 -16.13 -2.68 22.34
CA LYS A 242 -15.30 -1.82 23.19
C LYS A 242 -13.95 -1.47 22.52
N LYS A 243 -14.01 -1.22 21.23
CA LYS A 243 -12.88 -0.85 20.37
C LYS A 243 -13.14 0.51 19.71
N SER A 244 -12.10 1.13 19.13
CA SER A 244 -12.29 2.34 18.35
C SER A 244 -12.83 2.05 16.94
N PRO A 245 -13.46 3.01 16.27
CA PRO A 245 -13.82 2.89 14.86
C PRO A 245 -12.65 2.48 13.96
N ALA A 246 -11.43 2.99 14.22
CA ALA A 246 -10.23 2.63 13.48
C ALA A 246 -9.89 1.15 13.63
N GLN A 247 -9.95 0.60 14.85
CA GLN A 247 -9.72 -0.81 15.11
C GLN A 247 -10.75 -1.70 14.41
N ILE A 248 -12.03 -1.31 14.40
CA ILE A 248 -13.09 -2.04 13.68
C ILE A 248 -12.81 -2.08 12.17
N VAL A 249 -12.48 -0.93 11.57
CA VAL A 249 -12.20 -0.87 10.13
C VAL A 249 -10.98 -1.72 9.76
N LEU A 250 -9.90 -1.67 10.54
CA LEU A 250 -8.72 -2.49 10.29
C LEU A 250 -9.00 -3.98 10.49
N ARG A 251 -9.69 -4.33 11.58
CA ARG A 251 -10.05 -5.73 11.88
C ARG A 251 -10.96 -6.32 10.80
N HIS A 252 -11.94 -5.56 10.31
CA HIS A 252 -12.79 -5.94 9.19
C HIS A 252 -11.96 -6.33 7.96
N GLN A 253 -11.01 -5.48 7.55
CA GLN A 253 -10.14 -5.76 6.40
C GLN A 253 -9.29 -7.01 6.63
N VAL A 254 -8.68 -7.15 7.81
CA VAL A 254 -7.84 -8.30 8.16
C VAL A 254 -8.66 -9.59 8.17
N GLN A 255 -9.87 -9.59 8.73
CA GLN A 255 -10.74 -10.79 8.73
C GLN A 255 -11.21 -11.18 7.33
N TRP A 256 -11.25 -10.22 6.42
CA TRP A 256 -11.55 -10.49 5.00
C TRP A 256 -10.36 -11.07 4.25
N GLY A 257 -9.17 -11.09 4.87
CA GLY A 257 -7.93 -11.60 4.29
C GLY A 257 -7.08 -10.54 3.61
N HIS A 258 -7.37 -9.25 3.82
CA HIS A 258 -6.56 -8.15 3.30
C HIS A 258 -5.43 -7.82 4.26
N LEU A 259 -4.32 -7.33 3.69
CA LEU A 259 -3.27 -6.68 4.44
C LEU A 259 -3.61 -5.20 4.57
N VAL A 260 -3.22 -4.57 5.67
CA VAL A 260 -3.56 -3.17 5.95
C VAL A 260 -2.31 -2.35 6.28
N ILE A 261 -2.28 -1.11 5.79
CA ILE A 261 -1.15 -0.19 5.96
C ILE A 261 -1.64 1.19 6.44
N PRO A 262 -2.33 1.27 7.60
CA PRO A 262 -2.78 2.55 8.13
C PRO A 262 -1.61 3.50 8.37
N LYS A 263 -1.80 4.78 8.03
CA LYS A 263 -0.83 5.85 8.32
C LYS A 263 -1.21 6.56 9.60
N SER A 264 -0.24 6.72 10.48
CA SER A 264 -0.33 7.64 11.63
C SER A 264 1.05 8.16 11.98
N VAL A 265 1.10 9.39 12.52
CA VAL A 265 2.30 9.98 13.14
C VAL A 265 2.11 10.18 14.65
N THR A 266 0.96 9.78 15.20
CA THR A 266 0.62 9.87 16.61
C THR A 266 0.88 8.54 17.29
N LYS A 267 1.81 8.48 18.24
CA LYS A 267 2.24 7.25 18.92
C LYS A 267 1.07 6.43 19.49
N SER A 268 0.12 7.09 20.17
CA SER A 268 -1.05 6.39 20.73
C SER A 268 -1.93 5.73 19.65
N ARG A 269 -2.12 6.40 18.50
CA ARG A 269 -2.87 5.82 17.37
C ARG A 269 -2.10 4.71 16.67
N ILE A 270 -0.76 4.79 16.58
CA ILE A 270 0.09 3.72 16.06
C ILE A 270 -0.08 2.47 16.92
N GLN A 271 -0.03 2.63 18.26
CA GLN A 271 -0.27 1.54 19.20
C GLN A 271 -1.70 0.98 19.07
N GLU A 272 -2.70 1.84 19.03
CA GLU A 272 -4.11 1.46 18.90
C GLU A 272 -4.38 0.67 17.61
N ASN A 273 -3.81 1.10 16.48
CA ASN A 273 -3.96 0.40 15.19
C ASN A 273 -3.33 -1.00 15.19
N LEU A 274 -2.34 -1.26 16.05
CA LEU A 274 -1.73 -2.59 16.22
C LEU A 274 -2.63 -3.53 17.04
N ASP A 275 -3.44 -2.98 17.94
CA ASP A 275 -4.25 -3.73 18.90
C ASP A 275 -5.59 -4.18 18.31
N ILE A 276 -5.51 -4.98 17.22
CA ILE A 276 -6.66 -5.47 16.44
C ILE A 276 -6.73 -7.00 16.37
N PHE A 277 -5.87 -7.72 17.10
CA PHE A 277 -5.76 -9.17 17.00
C PHE A 277 -6.34 -9.91 18.23
N ASP A 278 -6.85 -9.18 19.21
CA ASP A 278 -7.40 -9.68 20.47
C ASP A 278 -8.94 -9.87 20.45
N PHE A 279 -9.58 -9.54 19.32
CA PHE A 279 -11.03 -9.70 19.14
C PHE A 279 -11.37 -10.15 17.72
N GLU A 280 -12.59 -10.60 17.53
CA GLU A 280 -13.15 -11.02 16.24
C GLU A 280 -14.53 -10.40 16.02
N ILE A 281 -14.74 -9.82 14.83
CA ILE A 281 -16.04 -9.29 14.41
C ILE A 281 -16.89 -10.46 13.93
N ASN A 282 -18.10 -10.61 14.46
CA ASN A 282 -19.02 -11.68 14.07
C ASN A 282 -19.55 -11.50 12.64
N ALA A 283 -20.16 -12.54 12.08
CA ALA A 283 -20.62 -12.53 10.68
C ALA A 283 -21.70 -11.47 10.40
N GLU A 284 -22.57 -11.17 11.35
CA GLU A 284 -23.62 -10.14 11.21
C GLU A 284 -23.00 -8.75 11.08
N ASP A 285 -22.06 -8.40 11.97
CA ASP A 285 -21.38 -7.12 11.94
C ASP A 285 -20.41 -6.99 10.73
N MET A 286 -19.78 -8.12 10.32
CA MET A 286 -19.01 -8.16 9.07
C MET A 286 -19.88 -7.83 7.86
N ASN A 287 -21.09 -8.38 7.77
CA ASN A 287 -22.03 -8.06 6.71
C ASN A 287 -22.50 -6.61 6.77
N ALA A 288 -22.82 -6.11 7.97
CA ALA A 288 -23.22 -4.71 8.15
C ALA A 288 -22.11 -3.72 7.69
N LEU A 289 -20.84 -4.05 7.94
CA LEU A 289 -19.70 -3.25 7.43
C LEU A 289 -19.55 -3.36 5.92
N ASN A 290 -19.81 -4.53 5.33
CA ASN A 290 -19.78 -4.72 3.87
C ASN A 290 -20.90 -3.96 3.16
N ASP A 291 -22.06 -3.86 3.78
CA ASP A 291 -23.25 -3.16 3.26
C ASP A 291 -23.07 -1.63 3.22
N LEU A 292 -22.06 -1.09 3.90
CA LEU A 292 -21.67 0.31 3.78
C LEU A 292 -21.04 0.64 2.42
N ASN A 293 -20.73 -0.36 1.59
CA ASN A 293 -20.12 -0.14 0.29
C ASN A 293 -21.02 0.70 -0.63
N CYS A 294 -20.51 1.82 -1.05
CA CYS A 294 -21.16 2.72 -2.00
C CYS A 294 -20.26 3.08 -3.19
N ASN A 295 -19.20 2.27 -3.41
CA ASN A 295 -18.19 2.48 -4.44
C ASN A 295 -17.53 3.87 -4.40
N ARG A 296 -17.46 4.48 -3.21
CA ARG A 296 -16.86 5.79 -3.01
C ARG A 296 -15.34 5.69 -3.00
N ARG A 297 -14.73 6.34 -3.96
CA ARG A 297 -13.26 6.42 -4.07
C ARG A 297 -12.79 7.80 -3.60
N TYR A 298 -11.89 7.82 -2.60
CA TYR A 298 -11.29 9.06 -2.10
C TYR A 298 -10.03 9.45 -2.87
N ILE A 299 -9.28 8.47 -3.37
CA ILE A 299 -8.07 8.72 -4.16
C ILE A 299 -8.45 8.72 -5.64
N SER A 300 -8.89 9.88 -6.12
CA SER A 300 -9.24 10.08 -7.51
C SER A 300 -7.98 10.24 -8.39
N ARG A 301 -8.10 9.83 -9.64
CA ARG A 301 -7.07 9.99 -10.66
C ARG A 301 -7.58 10.92 -11.76
N VAL A 302 -8.17 12.04 -11.32
CA VAL A 302 -8.72 13.05 -12.22
C VAL A 302 -7.62 13.56 -13.15
N GLY A 303 -7.95 13.76 -14.43
CA GLY A 303 -7.02 14.22 -15.46
C GLY A 303 -6.22 13.09 -16.14
N LEU A 304 -6.34 11.83 -15.70
CA LEU A 304 -5.62 10.68 -16.28
C LEU A 304 -6.51 9.71 -17.04
N GLN A 305 -7.82 10.01 -17.19
CA GLN A 305 -8.79 9.10 -17.82
C GLN A 305 -8.46 8.79 -19.29
N HIS A 306 -7.72 9.66 -19.95
CA HIS A 306 -7.27 9.49 -21.33
C HIS A 306 -6.05 8.55 -21.47
N HIS A 307 -5.42 8.12 -20.35
CA HIS A 307 -4.29 7.22 -20.42
C HIS A 307 -4.76 5.82 -20.86
N LYS A 308 -4.04 5.22 -21.82
CA LYS A 308 -4.33 3.87 -22.39
C LYS A 308 -4.55 2.80 -21.30
N TYR A 309 -3.80 2.88 -20.20
CA TYR A 309 -3.86 1.91 -19.11
C TYR A 309 -4.55 2.48 -17.86
N TYR A 310 -5.46 3.43 -18.02
CA TYR A 310 -6.24 3.94 -16.89
C TYR A 310 -7.05 2.80 -16.24
N PRO A 311 -6.84 2.51 -14.94
CA PRO A 311 -7.38 1.28 -14.36
C PRO A 311 -8.88 1.33 -14.04
N LEU A 312 -9.49 2.52 -14.00
CA LEU A 312 -10.88 2.71 -13.59
C LEU A 312 -11.87 2.79 -14.75
N HIS A 313 -11.50 2.32 -15.95
CA HIS A 313 -12.42 2.18 -17.08
C HIS A 313 -13.37 0.99 -16.91
N ILE A 314 -13.06 0.07 -16.02
CA ILE A 314 -13.90 -1.07 -15.66
C ILE A 314 -14.21 -1.04 -14.16
N GLU A 315 -15.23 -1.77 -13.74
CA GLU A 315 -15.70 -1.77 -12.35
C GLU A 315 -14.63 -2.28 -11.37
N PHE A 316 -13.85 -3.30 -11.76
CA PHE A 316 -12.82 -3.88 -10.91
C PHE A 316 -11.69 -4.52 -11.73
#